data_ea0e3fbe13796f518ef76b094703625c
#
_entry.id   ea0e3fbe13796f518ef76b094703625c
#
_cell.length_a   1.000
_cell.length_b   1.000
_cell.length_c   1.000
_cell.angle_alpha   90.00
_cell.angle_beta   90.00
_cell.angle_gamma   90.00
#
_symmetry.space_group_name_H-M   'P 1'
#
loop_
_entity.id
_entity.type
_entity.pdbx_description
1 polymer ?
#
loop_
_entity_poly.entity_id
_entity_poly.type
_entity_poly.pdbx_seq_one_letter_code
_entity_poly.pdbx_strand_id
1 'polypeptide(L)'
;MMEDLPPELTAVFPQMQTHTRPASGLARYAGARLDRQGAKLWWKAVRRRPAAFYVNFYLLLHLAHCCELIYTYAPKAIISAQTESDFATSLLTEYCESKRVLYIGIMHGETVRSMIRAYVRFSRFYVWNEETAEMFIATGSPREIFRIYDSKRLLPCYQAQEHPAYFLSYYLGGEKEPAMRELKERLDILAKRGLKCKVRPHPRATDMAAFHQIFDGGAVETEDVRQVSLKDSVENSEYIASVCSTVLSEAYASKMKIVIDDMSSYITIDDLRDRMYINLKRPHLLLSELLRQVKAQ
;
A
#
# COMPACT_ATOMS: atom_id res chain seq x y z
N MET A 1 -11.91 4.31 4.83
CA MET A 1 -12.10 2.98 4.17
C MET A 1 -13.45 2.86 3.49
N MET A 2 -14.58 3.21 4.13
CA MET A 2 -15.90 3.16 3.46
C MET A 2 -16.05 4.19 2.33
N GLU A 3 -15.32 5.29 2.38
CA GLU A 3 -15.36 6.35 1.37
C GLU A 3 -14.73 5.98 0.02
N ASP A 4 -13.89 4.93 0.00
CA ASP A 4 -13.16 4.45 -1.18
C ASP A 4 -13.69 3.10 -1.71
N LEU A 5 -14.95 2.80 -1.46
CA LEU A 5 -15.58 1.59 -1.97
C LEU A 5 -16.05 1.80 -3.42
N PRO A 6 -15.86 0.79 -4.29
CA PRO A 6 -16.44 0.79 -5.63
C PRO A 6 -17.95 1.06 -5.58
N PRO A 7 -18.49 1.99 -6.38
CA PRO A 7 -19.92 2.36 -6.36
C PRO A 7 -20.85 1.16 -6.57
N GLU A 8 -20.44 0.21 -7.39
CA GLU A 8 -21.22 -1.02 -7.63
C GLU A 8 -21.36 -1.89 -6.38
N LEU A 9 -20.39 -1.86 -5.45
CA LEU A 9 -20.51 -2.59 -4.19
C LEU A 9 -21.51 -1.92 -3.25
N THR A 10 -21.52 -0.60 -3.18
CA THR A 10 -22.48 0.15 -2.36
C THR A 10 -23.91 -0.02 -2.88
N ALA A 11 -24.10 -0.12 -4.20
CA ALA A 11 -25.39 -0.38 -4.82
C ALA A 11 -25.89 -1.80 -4.55
N VAL A 12 -25.02 -2.81 -4.61
CA VAL A 12 -25.39 -4.21 -4.39
C VAL A 12 -25.55 -4.56 -2.90
N PHE A 13 -24.77 -3.91 -2.04
CA PHE A 13 -24.75 -4.14 -0.59
C PHE A 13 -25.05 -2.84 0.19
N PRO A 14 -26.29 -2.34 0.17
CA PRO A 14 -26.64 -1.05 0.80
C PRO A 14 -26.53 -1.07 2.33
N GLN A 15 -26.57 -2.25 2.95
CA GLN A 15 -26.43 -2.44 4.39
C GLN A 15 -25.05 -3.02 4.71
N MET A 16 -24.02 -2.17 4.67
CA MET A 16 -22.68 -2.58 5.06
C MET A 16 -22.40 -2.23 6.53
N GLN A 17 -21.86 -3.18 7.26
CA GLN A 17 -21.37 -2.98 8.61
C GLN A 17 -19.85 -3.03 8.62
N THR A 18 -19.22 -2.06 9.25
CA THR A 18 -17.77 -2.09 9.44
C THR A 18 -17.45 -2.92 10.68
N HIS A 19 -16.70 -3.98 10.50
CA HIS A 19 -16.16 -4.75 11.61
C HIS A 19 -14.69 -4.40 11.78
N THR A 20 -14.38 -3.61 12.81
CA THR A 20 -13.01 -3.31 13.21
C THR A 20 -12.58 -4.28 14.31
N ARG A 21 -11.47 -4.96 14.10
CA ARG A 21 -10.91 -5.79 15.18
C ARG A 21 -10.37 -4.89 16.29
N PRO A 22 -10.87 -4.99 17.52
CA PRO A 22 -10.21 -4.34 18.64
C PRO A 22 -8.88 -5.07 18.88
N ALA A 23 -7.91 -4.36 19.36
CA ALA A 23 -6.63 -4.82 19.88
C ALA A 23 -5.64 -5.48 18.89
N SER A 24 -4.38 -5.36 19.22
CA SER A 24 -3.24 -6.08 18.64
C SER A 24 -3.09 -7.48 19.25
N GLY A 25 -2.42 -8.38 18.55
CA GLY A 25 -2.09 -9.71 19.03
C GLY A 25 -3.23 -10.73 19.02
N LEU A 26 -3.15 -11.74 19.85
CA LEU A 26 -4.10 -12.87 19.89
C LEU A 26 -5.48 -12.48 20.40
N ALA A 27 -5.60 -11.41 21.17
CA ALA A 27 -6.88 -10.91 21.69
C ALA A 27 -7.91 -10.62 20.58
N ARG A 28 -7.47 -10.25 19.37
CA ARG A 28 -8.34 -10.05 18.20
C ARG A 28 -9.05 -11.31 17.71
N TYR A 29 -8.66 -12.47 18.20
CA TYR A 29 -9.27 -13.77 17.86
C TYR A 29 -10.08 -14.34 19.01
N ALA A 30 -10.27 -13.58 20.11
CA ALA A 30 -11.12 -13.99 21.20
C ALA A 30 -12.55 -14.23 20.69
N GLY A 31 -13.12 -15.38 21.04
CA GLY A 31 -14.44 -15.79 20.51
C GLY A 31 -14.42 -16.50 19.15
N ALA A 32 -13.28 -16.53 18.46
CA ALA A 32 -13.18 -17.16 17.15
C ALA A 32 -13.62 -18.65 17.20
N ARG A 33 -14.43 -19.04 16.22
CA ARG A 33 -15.01 -20.40 16.12
C ARG A 33 -14.54 -21.07 14.85
N LEU A 34 -14.28 -22.35 14.91
CA LEU A 34 -13.99 -23.15 13.73
C LEU A 34 -15.09 -24.19 13.53
N ASP A 35 -15.81 -24.12 12.44
CA ASP A 35 -16.81 -25.11 12.10
C ASP A 35 -16.17 -26.34 11.40
N ARG A 36 -16.99 -27.36 11.15
CA ARG A 36 -16.53 -28.60 10.53
C ARG A 36 -15.90 -28.38 9.15
N GLN A 37 -16.43 -27.46 8.35
CA GLN A 37 -15.90 -27.17 7.00
C GLN A 37 -14.57 -26.41 7.10
N GLY A 38 -14.49 -25.41 7.98
CA GLY A 38 -13.24 -24.70 8.26
C GLY A 38 -12.15 -25.64 8.79
N ALA A 39 -12.48 -26.53 9.72
CA ALA A 39 -11.55 -27.54 10.22
C ALA A 39 -11.04 -28.48 9.11
N LYS A 40 -11.91 -28.91 8.19
CA LYS A 40 -11.55 -29.75 7.05
C LYS A 40 -10.57 -29.02 6.10
N LEU A 41 -10.85 -27.77 5.79
CA LEU A 41 -9.99 -26.96 4.92
C LEU A 41 -8.61 -26.67 5.57
N TRP A 42 -8.61 -26.29 6.84
CA TRP A 42 -7.39 -26.11 7.58
C TRP A 42 -6.55 -27.39 7.64
N TRP A 43 -7.15 -28.53 7.92
CA TRP A 43 -6.46 -29.82 7.94
C TRP A 43 -5.86 -30.19 6.58
N LYS A 44 -6.57 -29.90 5.49
CA LYS A 44 -6.07 -30.06 4.10
C LYS A 44 -4.80 -29.22 3.87
N ALA A 45 -4.74 -27.98 4.40
CA ALA A 45 -3.55 -27.13 4.31
C ALA A 45 -2.39 -27.68 5.16
N VAL A 46 -2.65 -28.07 6.40
CA VAL A 46 -1.65 -28.68 7.33
C VAL A 46 -1.02 -29.92 6.71
N ARG A 47 -1.83 -30.81 6.13
CA ARG A 47 -1.33 -32.05 5.49
C ARG A 47 -0.40 -31.79 4.31
N ARG A 48 -0.57 -30.68 3.61
CA ARG A 48 0.29 -30.28 2.50
C ARG A 48 1.63 -29.70 2.94
N ARG A 49 1.65 -29.03 4.10
CA ARG A 49 2.83 -28.34 4.64
C ARG A 49 2.93 -28.52 6.15
N PRO A 50 3.13 -29.76 6.65
CA PRO A 50 3.09 -30.06 8.08
C PRO A 50 4.15 -29.31 8.89
N ALA A 51 5.32 -29.07 8.33
CA ALA A 51 6.42 -28.36 8.99
C ALA A 51 6.23 -26.83 9.06
N ALA A 52 5.24 -26.27 8.38
CA ALA A 52 5.00 -24.83 8.35
C ALA A 52 4.12 -24.39 9.55
N PHE A 53 4.55 -24.61 10.78
CA PHE A 53 3.77 -24.40 12.01
C PHE A 53 3.19 -22.97 12.10
N TYR A 54 4.02 -21.95 11.89
CA TYR A 54 3.58 -20.56 11.95
C TYR A 54 2.47 -20.26 10.91
N VAL A 55 2.68 -20.70 9.67
CA VAL A 55 1.69 -20.52 8.59
C VAL A 55 0.40 -21.25 8.93
N ASN A 56 0.48 -22.50 9.37
CA ASN A 56 -0.69 -23.30 9.71
C ASN A 56 -1.48 -22.71 10.88
N PHE A 57 -0.79 -22.20 11.90
CA PHE A 57 -1.42 -21.50 13.03
C PHE A 57 -2.08 -20.19 12.58
N TYR A 58 -1.40 -19.41 11.76
CA TYR A 58 -1.95 -18.18 11.19
C TYR A 58 -3.21 -18.45 10.37
N LEU A 59 -3.19 -19.46 9.48
CA LEU A 59 -4.36 -19.88 8.70
C LEU A 59 -5.52 -20.31 9.58
N LEU A 60 -5.25 -21.03 10.68
CA LEU A 60 -6.27 -21.45 11.64
C LEU A 60 -6.99 -20.24 12.23
N LEU A 61 -6.22 -19.25 12.72
CA LEU A 61 -6.78 -18.06 13.35
C LEU A 61 -7.64 -17.23 12.37
N HIS A 62 -7.16 -17.03 11.15
CA HIS A 62 -7.89 -16.27 10.14
C HIS A 62 -9.17 -16.99 9.72
N LEU A 63 -9.09 -18.31 9.53
CA LEU A 63 -10.24 -19.12 9.17
C LEU A 63 -11.29 -19.16 10.28
N ALA A 64 -10.86 -19.35 11.55
CA ALA A 64 -11.76 -19.36 12.70
C ALA A 64 -12.47 -18.01 12.86
N HIS A 65 -11.77 -16.89 12.63
CA HIS A 65 -12.40 -15.57 12.61
C HIS A 65 -13.40 -15.39 11.47
N CYS A 66 -13.06 -15.87 10.27
CA CYS A 66 -13.99 -15.83 9.13
C CYS A 66 -15.25 -16.68 9.40
N CYS A 67 -15.08 -17.86 10.02
CA CYS A 67 -16.18 -18.69 10.45
C CYS A 67 -17.12 -17.96 11.41
N GLU A 68 -16.53 -17.26 12.40
CA GLU A 68 -17.28 -16.47 13.39
C GLU A 68 -18.07 -15.34 12.73
N LEU A 69 -17.45 -14.58 11.82
CA LEU A 69 -18.13 -13.52 11.07
C LEU A 69 -19.34 -14.06 10.32
N ILE A 70 -19.18 -15.19 9.63
CA ILE A 70 -20.25 -15.80 8.87
C ILE A 70 -21.36 -16.32 9.79
N TYR A 71 -20.99 -16.91 10.92
CA TYR A 71 -21.97 -17.43 11.88
C TYR A 71 -22.75 -16.30 12.58
N THR A 72 -22.07 -15.21 12.94
CA THR A 72 -22.66 -14.11 13.71
C THR A 72 -23.54 -13.20 12.84
N TYR A 73 -23.09 -12.91 11.62
CA TYR A 73 -23.73 -11.88 10.79
C TYR A 73 -24.45 -12.44 9.57
N ALA A 74 -24.25 -13.71 9.23
CA ALA A 74 -24.80 -14.35 8.02
C ALA A 74 -24.66 -13.45 6.75
N PRO A 75 -23.46 -12.90 6.46
CA PRO A 75 -23.28 -11.91 5.42
C PRO A 75 -23.42 -12.54 4.02
N LYS A 76 -23.86 -11.75 3.04
CA LYS A 76 -23.81 -12.13 1.61
C LYS A 76 -22.41 -11.99 1.04
N ALA A 77 -21.62 -11.07 1.59
CA ALA A 77 -20.25 -10.83 1.20
C ALA A 77 -19.41 -10.37 2.40
N ILE A 78 -18.12 -10.71 2.40
CA ILE A 78 -17.08 -10.15 3.26
C ILE A 78 -16.17 -9.33 2.37
N ILE A 79 -16.05 -8.04 2.67
CA ILE A 79 -15.19 -7.11 1.95
C ILE A 79 -13.95 -6.85 2.79
N SER A 80 -12.77 -7.05 2.20
CA SER A 80 -11.50 -6.87 2.87
C SER A 80 -10.58 -5.95 2.08
N ALA A 81 -9.98 -4.99 2.77
CA ALA A 81 -8.90 -4.18 2.23
C ALA A 81 -7.58 -4.55 2.92
N GLN A 82 -6.45 -4.30 2.26
CA GLN A 82 -5.09 -4.59 2.77
C GLN A 82 -4.73 -6.08 2.86
N THR A 83 -5.47 -6.95 2.20
CA THR A 83 -5.28 -8.40 2.29
C THR A 83 -4.61 -9.01 1.05
N GLU A 84 -4.23 -8.21 0.07
CA GLU A 84 -3.50 -8.67 -1.11
C GLU A 84 -2.11 -9.23 -0.78
N SER A 85 -1.59 -8.91 0.40
CA SER A 85 -0.34 -9.50 0.94
C SER A 85 -0.60 -10.67 1.89
N ASP A 86 -1.85 -11.09 2.06
CA ASP A 86 -2.21 -12.14 3.00
C ASP A 86 -2.29 -13.50 2.29
N PHE A 87 -1.40 -14.40 2.65
CA PHE A 87 -1.40 -15.76 2.10
C PHE A 87 -2.62 -16.61 2.51
N ALA A 88 -3.45 -16.12 3.42
CA ALA A 88 -4.72 -16.76 3.81
C ALA A 88 -5.84 -16.55 2.78
N THR A 89 -5.72 -15.58 1.86
CA THR A 89 -6.80 -15.19 0.93
C THR A 89 -7.40 -16.37 0.18
N SER A 90 -6.56 -17.26 -0.36
CA SER A 90 -7.03 -18.44 -1.10
C SER A 90 -7.88 -19.38 -0.24
N LEU A 91 -7.47 -19.63 1.00
CA LEU A 91 -8.20 -20.51 1.92
C LEU A 91 -9.51 -19.87 2.39
N LEU A 92 -9.47 -18.55 2.67
CA LEU A 92 -10.65 -17.79 3.07
C LEU A 92 -11.67 -17.71 1.94
N THR A 93 -11.24 -17.55 0.69
CA THR A 93 -12.11 -17.57 -0.47
C THR A 93 -12.79 -18.94 -0.63
N GLU A 94 -12.01 -20.05 -0.59
CA GLU A 94 -12.57 -21.43 -0.67
C GLU A 94 -13.59 -21.67 0.45
N TYR A 95 -13.32 -21.17 1.66
CA TYR A 95 -14.24 -21.28 2.77
C TYR A 95 -15.52 -20.46 2.56
N CYS A 96 -15.41 -19.18 2.21
CA CYS A 96 -16.56 -18.30 1.97
C CYS A 96 -17.45 -18.84 0.85
N GLU A 97 -16.87 -19.29 -0.25
CA GLU A 97 -17.60 -19.89 -1.38
C GLU A 97 -18.37 -21.15 -0.96
N SER A 98 -17.77 -21.98 -0.10
CA SER A 98 -18.46 -23.16 0.48
C SER A 98 -19.68 -22.78 1.32
N LYS A 99 -19.76 -21.55 1.80
CA LYS A 99 -20.87 -20.96 2.56
C LYS A 99 -21.78 -20.06 1.69
N ARG A 100 -21.54 -19.98 0.39
CA ARG A 100 -22.21 -19.06 -0.55
C ARG A 100 -22.07 -17.59 -0.18
N VAL A 101 -20.92 -17.24 0.38
CA VAL A 101 -20.52 -15.88 0.75
C VAL A 101 -19.45 -15.43 -0.22
N LEU A 102 -19.56 -14.22 -0.77
CA LEU A 102 -18.50 -13.65 -1.61
C LEU A 102 -17.36 -13.13 -0.71
N TYR A 103 -16.11 -13.48 -1.03
CA TYR A 103 -14.95 -12.86 -0.42
C TYR A 103 -14.34 -11.88 -1.40
N ILE A 104 -14.47 -10.58 -1.09
CA ILE A 104 -14.14 -9.49 -2.01
C ILE A 104 -12.93 -8.75 -1.48
N GLY A 105 -11.88 -8.65 -2.31
CA GLY A 105 -10.71 -7.83 -2.04
C GLY A 105 -10.86 -6.43 -2.66
N ILE A 106 -10.37 -5.40 -1.96
CA ILE A 106 -10.24 -4.05 -2.49
C ILE A 106 -8.81 -3.57 -2.26
N MET A 107 -8.17 -3.14 -3.32
CA MET A 107 -6.85 -2.53 -3.27
C MET A 107 -6.90 -1.23 -2.46
N HIS A 108 -5.95 -1.06 -1.54
CA HIS A 108 -5.93 0.10 -0.64
C HIS A 108 -4.73 1.03 -0.87
N GLY A 109 -3.77 0.62 -1.67
CA GLY A 109 -2.55 1.36 -1.99
C GLY A 109 -1.85 0.78 -3.21
N GLU A 110 -0.94 1.53 -3.81
CA GLU A 110 -0.07 1.02 -4.86
C GLU A 110 0.74 -0.16 -4.35
N THR A 111 0.95 -1.11 -5.24
CA THR A 111 1.63 -2.35 -4.91
C THR A 111 2.70 -2.66 -5.93
N VAL A 112 3.61 -3.53 -5.54
CA VAL A 112 4.66 -4.07 -6.41
C VAL A 112 4.61 -5.59 -6.41
N ARG A 113 5.07 -6.20 -7.49
CA ARG A 113 5.18 -7.65 -7.59
C ARG A 113 6.03 -8.20 -6.45
N SER A 114 5.50 -9.18 -5.73
CA SER A 114 6.22 -9.89 -4.66
C SER A 114 5.67 -11.29 -4.47
N MET A 115 6.48 -12.18 -3.88
CA MET A 115 6.06 -13.55 -3.56
C MET A 115 4.86 -13.60 -2.60
N ILE A 116 4.75 -12.63 -1.69
CA ILE A 116 3.64 -12.54 -0.73
C ILE A 116 2.31 -12.30 -1.44
N ARG A 117 2.35 -11.61 -2.59
CA ARG A 117 1.18 -11.27 -3.41
C ARG A 117 0.93 -12.26 -4.55
N ALA A 118 1.75 -13.32 -4.64
CA ALA A 118 1.55 -14.34 -5.65
C ALA A 118 0.30 -15.18 -5.33
N TYR A 119 -0.40 -15.58 -6.38
CA TYR A 119 -1.58 -16.46 -6.28
C TYR A 119 -2.73 -15.89 -5.44
N VAL A 120 -2.91 -14.58 -5.44
CA VAL A 120 -4.04 -13.93 -4.78
C VAL A 120 -5.35 -14.52 -5.34
N ARG A 121 -6.23 -14.89 -4.44
CA ARG A 121 -7.55 -15.44 -4.75
C ARG A 121 -8.60 -14.69 -3.95
N PHE A 122 -9.58 -14.18 -4.69
CA PHE A 122 -10.82 -13.62 -4.17
C PHE A 122 -11.96 -14.08 -5.06
N SER A 123 -13.20 -14.00 -4.60
CA SER A 123 -14.35 -14.12 -5.49
C SER A 123 -14.40 -12.94 -6.47
N ARG A 124 -13.97 -11.75 -6.03
CA ARG A 124 -13.71 -10.57 -6.85
C ARG A 124 -12.60 -9.75 -6.21
N PHE A 125 -11.73 -9.15 -7.04
CA PHE A 125 -10.69 -8.27 -6.56
C PHE A 125 -10.72 -6.94 -7.34
N TYR A 126 -10.99 -5.87 -6.62
CA TYR A 126 -11.05 -4.52 -7.17
C TYR A 126 -9.68 -3.87 -7.11
N VAL A 127 -9.17 -3.51 -8.27
CA VAL A 127 -7.87 -2.86 -8.46
C VAL A 127 -8.05 -1.55 -9.22
N TRP A 128 -7.08 -0.65 -9.11
CA TRP A 128 -7.20 0.71 -9.63
C TRP A 128 -6.93 0.83 -11.12
N ASN A 129 -6.18 -0.11 -11.72
CA ASN A 129 -5.79 -0.05 -13.12
C ASN A 129 -5.47 -1.45 -13.66
N GLU A 130 -5.42 -1.54 -14.99
CA GLU A 130 -5.15 -2.77 -15.71
C GLU A 130 -3.73 -3.29 -15.44
N GLU A 131 -2.74 -2.39 -15.33
CA GLU A 131 -1.35 -2.77 -15.09
C GLU A 131 -1.19 -3.51 -13.75
N THR A 132 -1.93 -3.10 -12.74
CA THR A 132 -1.96 -3.81 -11.44
C THR A 132 -2.62 -5.18 -11.58
N ALA A 133 -3.72 -5.28 -12.33
CA ALA A 133 -4.34 -6.58 -12.61
C ALA A 133 -3.35 -7.52 -13.33
N GLU A 134 -2.69 -7.03 -14.39
CA GLU A 134 -1.69 -7.81 -15.13
C GLU A 134 -0.52 -8.25 -14.25
N MET A 135 -0.07 -7.43 -13.32
CA MET A 135 0.96 -7.81 -12.35
C MET A 135 0.52 -9.02 -11.50
N PHE A 136 -0.70 -9.01 -10.99
CA PHE A 136 -1.24 -10.15 -10.22
C PHE A 136 -1.47 -11.39 -11.08
N ILE A 137 -1.92 -11.22 -12.32
CA ILE A 137 -2.09 -12.31 -13.29
C ILE A 137 -0.73 -12.95 -13.59
N ALA A 138 0.30 -12.15 -13.83
CA ALA A 138 1.66 -12.62 -14.06
C ALA A 138 2.25 -13.39 -12.85
N THR A 139 1.68 -13.20 -11.65
CA THR A 139 2.05 -13.95 -10.44
C THR A 139 1.12 -15.12 -10.13
N GLY A 140 0.22 -15.49 -11.07
CA GLY A 140 -0.61 -16.69 -11.00
C GLY A 140 -2.03 -16.49 -10.47
N SER A 141 -2.50 -15.25 -10.34
CA SER A 141 -3.91 -14.98 -10.02
C SER A 141 -4.79 -15.14 -11.27
N PRO A 142 -6.03 -15.66 -11.15
CA PRO A 142 -6.94 -15.80 -12.27
C PRO A 142 -7.42 -14.44 -12.77
N ARG A 143 -7.46 -14.25 -14.10
CA ARG A 143 -7.88 -12.96 -14.72
C ARG A 143 -9.32 -12.58 -14.38
N GLU A 144 -10.21 -13.53 -14.32
CA GLU A 144 -11.66 -13.35 -14.15
C GLU A 144 -12.05 -12.72 -12.80
N ILE A 145 -11.16 -12.75 -11.79
CA ILE A 145 -11.48 -12.17 -10.48
C ILE A 145 -11.34 -10.65 -10.47
N PHE A 146 -10.55 -10.07 -11.41
CA PHE A 146 -10.24 -8.64 -11.38
C PHE A 146 -11.39 -7.77 -11.88
N ARG A 147 -11.56 -6.63 -11.22
CA ARG A 147 -12.46 -5.54 -11.62
C ARG A 147 -11.69 -4.24 -11.47
N ILE A 148 -11.65 -3.46 -12.56
CA ILE A 148 -11.02 -2.13 -12.52
C ILE A 148 -12.06 -1.15 -12.01
N TYR A 149 -11.65 -0.27 -11.11
CA TYR A 149 -12.51 0.80 -10.61
C TYR A 149 -11.70 2.08 -10.36
N ASP A 150 -12.35 3.21 -10.59
CA ASP A 150 -11.75 4.51 -10.27
C ASP A 150 -11.78 4.73 -8.76
N SER A 151 -10.65 4.52 -8.11
CA SER A 151 -10.50 4.80 -6.69
C SER A 151 -10.57 6.30 -6.44
N LYS A 152 -11.33 6.72 -5.42
CA LYS A 152 -11.34 8.12 -4.98
C LYS A 152 -9.95 8.62 -4.58
N ARG A 153 -9.05 7.72 -4.18
CA ARG A 153 -7.65 8.06 -3.90
C ARG A 153 -6.86 8.47 -5.13
N LEU A 154 -7.25 7.97 -6.33
CA LEU A 154 -6.61 8.31 -7.59
C LEU A 154 -7.35 9.41 -8.34
N LEU A 155 -8.50 9.87 -7.85
CA LEU A 155 -9.13 11.05 -8.42
C LEU A 155 -8.24 12.28 -8.15
N PRO A 156 -8.13 13.19 -9.10
CA PRO A 156 -7.38 14.43 -8.90
C PRO A 156 -7.90 15.17 -7.68
N CYS A 157 -7.19 15.05 -6.57
CA CYS A 157 -7.57 15.64 -5.28
C CYS A 157 -6.60 16.74 -4.85
N TYR A 158 -5.43 16.81 -5.48
CA TYR A 158 -4.40 17.80 -5.21
C TYR A 158 -4.41 18.89 -6.29
N GLN A 159 -4.23 20.13 -5.86
CA GLN A 159 -4.08 21.28 -6.75
C GLN A 159 -2.75 21.93 -6.45
N ALA A 160 -1.82 21.84 -7.42
CA ALA A 160 -0.54 22.52 -7.28
C ALA A 160 -0.76 24.02 -7.06
N GLN A 161 -0.11 24.58 -6.06
CA GLN A 161 -0.11 26.02 -5.84
C GLN A 161 0.66 26.71 -6.98
N GLU A 162 0.27 27.90 -7.37
CA GLU A 162 0.94 28.69 -8.40
C GLU A 162 2.41 29.00 -7.98
N HIS A 163 2.61 29.24 -6.69
CA HIS A 163 3.92 29.49 -6.09
C HIS A 163 4.12 28.59 -4.88
N PRO A 164 4.51 27.29 -5.10
CA PRO A 164 4.71 26.37 -4.00
C PRO A 164 5.92 26.78 -3.16
N ALA A 165 5.81 26.65 -1.83
CA ALA A 165 6.89 27.03 -0.93
C ALA A 165 8.09 26.09 -1.02
N TYR A 166 7.89 24.85 -1.49
CA TYR A 166 8.93 23.86 -1.58
C TYR A 166 9.19 23.46 -3.04
N PHE A 167 10.46 23.44 -3.40
CA PHE A 167 10.91 22.90 -4.68
C PHE A 167 10.69 21.40 -4.74
N LEU A 168 11.02 20.66 -3.67
CA LEU A 168 10.88 19.23 -3.59
C LEU A 168 10.40 18.78 -2.22
N SER A 169 9.38 17.92 -2.20
CA SER A 169 8.95 17.19 -1.02
C SER A 169 9.21 15.70 -1.21
N TYR A 170 10.02 15.13 -0.31
CA TYR A 170 10.33 13.71 -0.32
C TYR A 170 9.49 12.97 0.72
N TYR A 171 8.83 11.91 0.29
CA TYR A 171 7.95 11.08 1.11
C TYR A 171 8.63 9.75 1.39
N LEU A 172 9.06 9.55 2.64
CA LEU A 172 9.65 8.29 3.08
C LEU A 172 8.61 7.16 3.06
N GLY A 173 9.03 5.97 2.65
CA GLY A 173 8.23 4.74 2.71
C GLY A 173 8.60 3.90 3.93
N GLY A 174 9.71 3.20 3.86
CA GLY A 174 10.23 2.33 4.91
C GLY A 174 11.74 2.29 4.94
N GLU A 175 12.36 3.36 4.44
CA GLU A 175 13.81 3.54 4.39
C GLU A 175 14.41 3.40 5.79
N LYS A 176 15.51 2.66 5.87
CA LYS A 176 16.29 2.50 7.09
C LYS A 176 17.33 3.60 7.22
N GLU A 177 17.92 3.73 8.40
CA GLU A 177 18.88 4.76 8.73
C GLU A 177 19.96 5.00 7.66
N PRO A 178 20.65 3.98 7.09
CA PRO A 178 21.65 4.22 6.04
C PRO A 178 21.07 4.93 4.81
N ALA A 179 19.91 4.47 4.32
CA ALA A 179 19.27 5.08 3.16
C ALA A 179 18.77 6.51 3.44
N MET A 180 18.31 6.78 4.67
CA MET A 180 17.92 8.14 5.08
C MET A 180 19.14 9.09 5.14
N ARG A 181 20.31 8.64 5.57
CA ARG A 181 21.56 9.43 5.55
C ARG A 181 21.98 9.76 4.12
N GLU A 182 21.98 8.78 3.23
CA GLU A 182 22.27 8.99 1.82
C GLU A 182 21.27 9.96 1.17
N LEU A 183 19.99 9.84 1.50
CA LEU A 183 18.97 10.77 1.03
C LEU A 183 19.25 12.19 1.50
N LYS A 184 19.56 12.36 2.80
CA LYS A 184 19.89 13.68 3.35
C LYS A 184 21.03 14.34 2.60
N GLU A 185 22.12 13.62 2.33
CA GLU A 185 23.25 14.15 1.57
C GLU A 185 22.86 14.66 0.18
N ARG A 186 21.96 13.93 -0.50
CA ARG A 186 21.43 14.33 -1.82
C ARG A 186 20.54 15.56 -1.73
N LEU A 187 19.65 15.64 -0.75
CA LEU A 187 18.78 16.80 -0.56
C LEU A 187 19.57 18.04 -0.09
N ASP A 188 20.62 17.87 0.69
CA ASP A 188 21.53 18.96 1.09
C ASP A 188 22.22 19.60 -0.14
N ILE A 189 22.42 18.87 -1.24
CA ILE A 189 22.95 19.43 -2.49
C ILE A 189 21.93 20.43 -3.08
N LEU A 190 20.65 20.10 -3.07
CA LEU A 190 19.59 21.00 -3.53
C LEU A 190 19.45 22.22 -2.61
N ALA A 191 19.47 21.99 -1.30
CA ALA A 191 19.37 23.07 -0.31
C ALA A 191 20.54 24.06 -0.39
N LYS A 192 21.78 23.60 -0.62
CA LYS A 192 22.95 24.45 -0.85
C LYS A 192 22.85 25.33 -2.09
N ARG A 193 21.95 25.01 -3.02
CA ARG A 193 21.62 25.83 -4.21
C ARG A 193 20.43 26.76 -3.96
N GLY A 194 19.98 26.89 -2.72
CA GLY A 194 18.86 27.75 -2.33
C GLY A 194 17.47 27.15 -2.65
N LEU A 195 17.40 25.86 -3.04
CA LEU A 195 16.14 25.17 -3.31
C LEU A 195 15.59 24.61 -2.02
N LYS A 196 14.41 25.05 -1.63
CA LYS A 196 13.75 24.55 -0.42
C LYS A 196 13.27 23.11 -0.59
N CYS A 197 13.80 22.22 0.21
CA CYS A 197 13.41 20.81 0.25
C CYS A 197 12.87 20.44 1.62
N LYS A 198 11.88 19.53 1.64
CA LYS A 198 11.39 18.94 2.89
C LYS A 198 11.29 17.43 2.78
N VAL A 199 11.33 16.77 3.94
CA VAL A 199 11.14 15.33 4.09
C VAL A 199 9.95 15.07 5.02
N ARG A 200 9.04 14.24 4.55
CA ARG A 200 7.87 13.77 5.30
C ARG A 200 8.04 12.32 5.68
N PRO A 201 8.05 11.96 6.97
CA PRO A 201 8.15 10.58 7.41
C PRO A 201 6.85 9.82 7.14
N HIS A 202 6.96 8.50 6.93
CA HIS A 202 5.78 7.65 6.87
C HIS A 202 5.26 7.39 8.30
N PRO A 203 3.97 7.64 8.60
CA PRO A 203 3.46 7.65 9.98
C PRO A 203 3.58 6.31 10.73
N ARG A 204 3.77 5.21 10.01
CA ARG A 204 3.84 3.85 10.60
C ARG A 204 5.13 3.08 10.26
N ALA A 205 5.87 3.49 9.23
CA ALA A 205 7.00 2.71 8.71
C ALA A 205 8.36 3.37 8.99
N THR A 206 8.39 4.69 9.22
CA THR A 206 9.64 5.42 9.52
C THR A 206 10.02 5.24 10.99
N ASP A 207 11.30 4.92 11.24
CA ASP A 207 11.88 5.01 12.57
C ASP A 207 12.05 6.51 12.92
N MET A 208 11.17 7.02 13.77
CA MET A 208 11.13 8.45 14.11
C MET A 208 12.37 8.91 14.89
N ALA A 209 12.99 8.03 15.68
CA ALA A 209 14.21 8.39 16.43
C ALA A 209 15.38 8.61 15.46
N ALA A 210 15.60 7.69 14.53
CA ALA A 210 16.60 7.83 13.49
C ALA A 210 16.29 9.01 12.56
N PHE A 211 15.01 9.23 12.21
CA PHE A 211 14.57 10.34 11.38
C PHE A 211 14.95 11.69 11.99
N HIS A 212 14.61 11.96 13.23
CA HIS A 212 14.95 13.19 13.92
C HIS A 212 16.46 13.37 14.07
N GLN A 213 17.19 12.30 14.42
CA GLN A 213 18.65 12.36 14.53
C GLN A 213 19.32 12.77 13.20
N ILE A 214 18.75 12.36 12.06
CA ILE A 214 19.34 12.60 10.74
C ILE A 214 18.95 13.98 10.18
N PHE A 215 17.67 14.34 10.26
CA PHE A 215 17.16 15.50 9.53
C PHE A 215 17.00 16.77 10.37
N ASP A 216 16.83 16.69 11.70
CA ASP A 216 16.61 17.88 12.52
C ASP A 216 17.84 18.80 12.53
N GLY A 217 17.56 20.10 12.46
CA GLY A 217 18.60 21.13 12.46
C GLY A 217 19.43 21.26 11.17
N GLY A 218 19.06 20.52 10.11
CA GLY A 218 19.68 20.60 8.78
C GLY A 218 19.07 21.68 7.88
N ALA A 219 19.61 21.80 6.66
CA ALA A 219 19.07 22.70 5.63
C ALA A 219 17.78 22.15 4.96
N VAL A 220 17.52 20.88 5.12
CA VAL A 220 16.29 20.19 4.66
C VAL A 220 15.26 20.24 5.77
N GLU A 221 14.09 20.76 5.49
CA GLU A 221 13.02 20.88 6.48
C GLU A 221 12.35 19.52 6.76
N THR A 222 11.97 19.29 8.01
CA THR A 222 11.19 18.12 8.42
C THR A 222 9.72 18.48 8.56
N GLU A 223 8.83 17.61 8.13
CA GLU A 223 7.38 17.85 8.23
C GLU A 223 6.74 16.95 9.29
N ASP A 224 6.03 17.56 10.23
CA ASP A 224 5.24 16.81 11.22
C ASP A 224 3.91 16.36 10.60
N VAL A 225 3.78 15.04 10.42
CA VAL A 225 2.57 14.39 9.85
C VAL A 225 1.30 14.61 10.69
N ARG A 226 1.42 15.06 11.95
CA ARG A 226 0.29 15.34 12.82
C ARG A 226 -0.24 16.77 12.65
N GLN A 227 0.62 17.68 12.19
CA GLN A 227 0.30 19.10 12.04
C GLN A 227 -0.09 19.46 10.60
N VAL A 228 0.57 18.84 9.63
CA VAL A 228 0.37 19.13 8.21
C VAL A 228 -0.36 17.96 7.56
N SER A 229 -1.48 18.22 6.89
CA SER A 229 -2.20 17.21 6.13
C SER A 229 -1.36 16.74 4.93
N LEU A 230 -1.62 15.52 4.44
CA LEU A 230 -0.95 15.04 3.21
C LEU A 230 -1.28 15.95 2.03
N LYS A 231 -2.53 16.41 1.95
CA LYS A 231 -2.98 17.33 0.90
C LYS A 231 -2.18 18.62 0.90
N ASP A 232 -2.11 19.32 2.03
CA ASP A 232 -1.36 20.59 2.13
C ASP A 232 0.14 20.39 1.84
N SER A 233 0.68 19.25 2.28
CA SER A 233 2.07 18.88 1.99
C SER A 233 2.34 18.75 0.50
N VAL A 234 1.47 18.02 -0.22
CA VAL A 234 1.62 17.76 -1.66
C VAL A 234 1.37 19.03 -2.47
N GLU A 235 0.27 19.75 -2.20
CA GLU A 235 -0.12 20.95 -2.96
C GLU A 235 0.91 22.08 -2.87
N ASN A 236 1.65 22.15 -1.77
CA ASN A 236 2.67 23.20 -1.53
C ASN A 236 4.07 22.79 -2.03
N SER A 237 4.14 21.91 -3.02
CA SER A 237 5.39 21.35 -3.53
C SER A 237 5.41 21.31 -5.05
N GLU A 238 6.51 21.71 -5.68
CA GLU A 238 6.67 21.62 -7.13
C GLU A 238 6.92 20.18 -7.60
N TYR A 239 7.80 19.48 -6.88
CA TYR A 239 8.15 18.07 -7.15
C TYR A 239 7.79 17.19 -5.97
N ILE A 240 7.16 16.05 -6.27
CA ILE A 240 6.79 15.02 -5.29
C ILE A 240 7.72 13.83 -5.49
N ALA A 241 8.56 13.55 -4.51
CA ALA A 241 9.61 12.54 -4.62
C ALA A 241 9.42 11.37 -3.64
N SER A 242 9.77 10.18 -4.06
CA SER A 242 9.86 8.97 -3.22
C SER A 242 10.58 7.86 -3.98
N VAL A 243 11.01 6.82 -3.29
CA VAL A 243 11.42 5.57 -3.95
C VAL A 243 10.17 4.83 -4.46
N CYS A 244 9.25 4.51 -3.55
CA CYS A 244 8.08 3.68 -3.84
C CYS A 244 6.96 4.03 -2.86
N SER A 245 6.06 4.91 -3.26
CA SER A 245 4.95 5.38 -2.41
C SER A 245 3.68 5.56 -3.21
N THR A 246 2.53 5.27 -2.58
CA THR A 246 1.19 5.57 -3.13
C THR A 246 1.02 7.06 -3.42
N VAL A 247 1.70 7.93 -2.68
CA VAL A 247 1.67 9.39 -2.89
C VAL A 247 2.11 9.76 -4.31
N LEU A 248 3.07 9.03 -4.92
CA LEU A 248 3.46 9.28 -6.31
C LEU A 248 2.31 9.01 -7.29
N SER A 249 1.52 7.96 -7.06
CA SER A 249 0.35 7.66 -7.89
C SER A 249 -0.76 8.68 -7.73
N GLU A 250 -1.01 9.15 -6.51
CA GLU A 250 -1.98 10.19 -6.21
C GLU A 250 -1.55 11.54 -6.81
N ALA A 251 -0.29 11.89 -6.68
CA ALA A 251 0.30 13.10 -7.27
C ALA A 251 0.24 13.07 -8.81
N TYR A 252 0.59 11.93 -9.41
CA TYR A 252 0.49 11.75 -10.86
C TYR A 252 -0.95 11.91 -11.36
N ALA A 253 -1.92 11.26 -10.69
CA ALA A 253 -3.34 11.39 -11.01
C ALA A 253 -3.83 12.84 -10.93
N SER A 254 -3.23 13.62 -10.04
CA SER A 254 -3.47 15.07 -9.87
C SER A 254 -2.64 15.96 -10.81
N LYS A 255 -1.95 15.37 -11.80
CA LYS A 255 -1.08 16.06 -12.79
C LYS A 255 0.10 16.81 -12.17
N MET A 256 0.55 16.42 -11.01
CA MET A 256 1.74 16.96 -10.37
C MET A 256 3.02 16.28 -10.90
N LYS A 257 4.15 16.98 -10.78
CA LYS A 257 5.45 16.47 -11.21
C LYS A 257 5.96 15.44 -10.20
N ILE A 258 6.18 14.20 -10.64
CA ILE A 258 6.71 13.13 -9.79
C ILE A 258 8.18 12.86 -10.07
N VAL A 259 8.92 12.54 -9.01
CA VAL A 259 10.33 12.18 -9.04
C VAL A 259 10.51 10.83 -8.38
N ILE A 260 11.16 9.90 -9.07
CA ILE A 260 11.52 8.59 -8.52
C ILE A 260 12.97 8.64 -8.06
N ASP A 261 13.22 8.26 -6.81
CA ASP A 261 14.58 8.15 -6.29
C ASP A 261 15.25 6.88 -6.79
N ASP A 262 15.99 7.03 -7.90
CA ASP A 262 16.79 5.98 -8.54
C ASP A 262 18.15 5.75 -7.89
N MET A 263 18.49 6.51 -6.85
CA MET A 263 19.76 6.48 -6.15
C MET A 263 19.65 5.83 -4.76
N SER A 264 18.46 5.40 -4.37
CA SER A 264 18.22 4.84 -3.04
C SER A 264 18.85 3.47 -2.86
N SER A 265 19.55 3.26 -1.75
CA SER A 265 20.03 1.93 -1.32
C SER A 265 18.92 1.06 -0.69
N TYR A 266 17.73 1.63 -0.42
CA TYR A 266 16.59 0.90 0.15
C TYR A 266 15.94 -0.05 -0.86
N ILE A 267 15.63 0.44 -2.05
CA ILE A 267 15.13 -0.31 -3.20
C ILE A 267 15.75 0.30 -4.45
N THR A 268 16.42 -0.51 -5.25
CA THR A 268 17.04 -0.02 -6.50
C THR A 268 16.02 0.17 -7.62
N ILE A 269 16.37 0.94 -8.64
CA ILE A 269 15.52 1.11 -9.83
C ILE A 269 15.30 -0.22 -10.56
N ASP A 270 16.28 -1.11 -10.55
CA ASP A 270 16.15 -2.44 -11.16
C ASP A 270 15.22 -3.34 -10.35
N ASP A 271 15.26 -3.28 -9.00
CA ASP A 271 14.27 -3.93 -8.16
C ASP A 271 12.85 -3.44 -8.45
N LEU A 272 12.67 -2.14 -8.67
CA LEU A 272 11.37 -1.56 -9.03
C LEU A 272 10.88 -2.04 -10.40
N ARG A 273 11.78 -2.17 -11.38
CA ARG A 273 11.46 -2.74 -12.71
C ARG A 273 11.05 -4.21 -12.59
N ASP A 274 11.83 -5.02 -11.89
CA ASP A 274 11.54 -6.44 -11.67
C ASP A 274 10.24 -6.65 -10.91
N ARG A 275 9.91 -5.72 -10.02
CA ARG A 275 8.65 -5.71 -9.28
C ARG A 275 7.50 -5.04 -10.01
N MET A 276 7.68 -4.67 -11.28
CA MET A 276 6.65 -4.06 -12.13
C MET A 276 6.01 -2.80 -11.49
N TYR A 277 6.83 -1.94 -10.87
CA TYR A 277 6.33 -0.72 -10.23
C TYR A 277 5.73 0.23 -11.27
N ILE A 278 4.44 0.54 -11.12
CA ILE A 278 3.66 1.23 -12.15
C ILE A 278 4.17 2.64 -12.46
N ASN A 279 4.66 3.37 -11.46
CA ASN A 279 5.12 4.75 -11.68
C ASN A 279 6.34 4.84 -12.60
N LEU A 280 7.08 3.73 -12.82
CA LEU A 280 8.13 3.68 -13.84
C LEU A 280 7.61 3.70 -15.28
N LYS A 281 6.32 3.39 -15.48
CA LYS A 281 5.67 3.47 -16.80
C LYS A 281 5.01 4.82 -17.06
N ARG A 282 4.92 5.68 -16.05
CA ARG A 282 4.32 7.00 -16.11
C ARG A 282 5.39 8.06 -16.39
N PRO A 283 5.06 9.23 -16.97
CA PRO A 283 5.97 10.36 -17.03
C PRO A 283 6.50 10.74 -15.64
N HIS A 284 7.81 10.70 -15.48
CA HIS A 284 8.50 11.01 -14.22
C HIS A 284 9.89 11.56 -14.51
N LEU A 285 10.50 12.18 -13.51
CA LEU A 285 11.93 12.49 -13.47
C LEU A 285 12.64 11.50 -12.54
N LEU A 286 13.91 11.26 -12.79
CA LEU A 286 14.77 10.57 -11.84
C LEU A 286 15.43 11.58 -10.91
N LEU A 287 15.64 11.25 -9.64
CA LEU A 287 16.30 12.13 -8.69
C LEU A 287 17.73 12.46 -9.15
N SER A 288 18.43 11.50 -9.74
CA SER A 288 19.77 11.69 -10.32
C SER A 288 19.77 12.71 -11.46
N GLU A 289 18.71 12.73 -12.28
CA GLU A 289 18.56 13.70 -13.38
C GLU A 289 18.27 15.10 -12.84
N LEU A 290 17.37 15.21 -11.87
CA LEU A 290 17.06 16.48 -11.20
C LEU A 290 18.30 17.09 -10.57
N LEU A 291 19.09 16.28 -9.85
CA LEU A 291 20.35 16.72 -9.24
C LEU A 291 21.38 17.19 -10.28
N ARG A 292 21.45 16.53 -11.46
CA ARG A 292 22.34 16.97 -12.56
C ARG A 292 21.89 18.30 -13.17
N GLN A 293 20.59 18.48 -13.41
CA GLN A 293 20.04 19.72 -13.94
C GLN A 293 20.35 20.90 -13.01
N VAL A 294 20.16 20.72 -11.70
CA VAL A 294 20.45 21.76 -10.71
C VAL A 294 21.96 22.05 -10.58
N LYS A 295 22.84 21.07 -10.81
CA LYS A 295 24.30 21.29 -10.81
C LYS A 295 24.80 22.06 -12.02
N ALA A 296 24.08 21.98 -13.14
CA ALA A 296 24.46 22.63 -14.39
C ALA A 296 24.02 24.11 -14.49
N GLN A 297 23.12 24.54 -13.61
CA GLN A 297 22.69 25.94 -13.43
C GLN A 297 23.58 26.63 -12.36
#